data_3f1b594f7b5311ec339571a390a58d04
#
_entry.id   3f1b594f7b5311ec339571a390a58d04
#
_cell.length_a   1.000
_cell.length_b   1.000
_cell.length_c   1.000
_cell.angle_alpha   90.00
_cell.angle_beta   90.00
_cell.angle_gamma   90.00
#
_symmetry.space_group_name_H-M   'P 1'
#
loop_
_entity.id
_entity.type
_entity.pdbx_description
1 polymer ?
#
loop_
_entity_poly.entity_id
_entity_poly.type
_entity_poly.pdbx_seq_one_letter_code
_entity_poly.pdbx_strand_id
1 'polypeptide(L)'
;DLLGIQPFARSIEMKEACYATTAGLALARDHVLLNPDTKVLVIASDIAKYGLNTGGEPTQGAGSVAMLITADPKILSLNNDNVALTQDIYDFWRPFGQAYPSVDGKFSNETYIDAFAKIWKEYSRRTNLKFEDFAAIAFHTPYTKMGKKALLPMLESEKPANAEELMEQFERGIVYNRRVGNLYTGSLYLSLISLLENSD
;
A
#
# COMPACT_ATOMS: atom_id res chain seq x y z
N ASP A 1 19.37 -15.93 -12.60
CA ASP A 1 19.55 -17.30 -13.15
C ASP A 1 18.28 -18.16 -13.01
N LEU A 2 17.66 -18.25 -11.81
CA LEU A 2 16.48 -19.12 -11.58
C LEU A 2 15.26 -18.78 -12.46
N LEU A 3 15.05 -17.51 -12.78
CA LEU A 3 13.93 -17.03 -13.58
C LEU A 3 14.28 -16.85 -15.07
N GLY A 4 15.50 -17.17 -15.49
CA GLY A 4 15.95 -16.98 -16.86
C GLY A 4 16.06 -15.51 -17.30
N ILE A 5 16.08 -14.56 -16.35
CA ILE A 5 16.27 -13.15 -16.67
C ILE A 5 17.71 -12.96 -17.17
N GLN A 6 17.84 -12.26 -18.29
CA GLN A 6 19.15 -12.01 -18.90
C GLN A 6 20.03 -11.14 -17.97
N PRO A 7 21.38 -11.35 -17.96
CA PRO A 7 22.26 -10.76 -16.96
C PRO A 7 22.47 -9.24 -17.08
N PHE A 8 22.10 -8.63 -18.18
CA PHE A 8 22.21 -7.18 -18.42
C PHE A 8 20.99 -6.38 -17.92
N ALA A 9 20.08 -7.02 -17.18
CA ALA A 9 19.00 -6.33 -16.53
C ALA A 9 19.51 -5.45 -15.38
N ARG A 10 19.00 -4.22 -15.27
CA ARG A 10 19.26 -3.37 -14.12
C ARG A 10 18.47 -3.90 -12.92
N SER A 11 19.13 -4.06 -11.79
CA SER A 11 18.48 -4.46 -10.53
C SER A 11 18.72 -3.39 -9.47
N ILE A 12 17.69 -2.99 -8.75
CA ILE A 12 17.73 -2.00 -7.66
C ILE A 12 16.97 -2.58 -6.48
N GLU A 13 17.58 -2.55 -5.30
CA GLU A 13 16.90 -2.84 -4.04
C GLU A 13 16.48 -1.53 -3.38
N MET A 14 15.22 -1.45 -2.94
CA MET A 14 14.67 -0.29 -2.25
C MET A 14 14.24 -0.66 -0.84
N LYS A 15 14.66 0.13 0.14
CA LYS A 15 14.35 -0.06 1.57
C LYS A 15 13.73 1.22 2.12
N GLU A 16 12.42 1.29 2.06
CA GLU A 16 11.61 2.38 2.61
C GLU A 16 10.39 1.80 3.34
N ALA A 17 10.63 0.79 4.16
CA ALA A 17 9.60 0.06 4.89
C ALA A 17 8.36 -0.24 4.00
N CYS A 18 7.16 0.02 4.48
CA CYS A 18 5.92 -0.25 3.76
C CYS A 18 5.74 0.56 2.47
N TYR A 19 6.49 1.64 2.27
CA TYR A 19 6.38 2.53 1.10
C TYR A 19 7.28 2.11 -0.08
N ALA A 20 8.28 1.26 0.13
CA ALA A 20 9.29 0.92 -0.87
C ALA A 20 8.71 0.50 -2.22
N THR A 21 7.70 -0.36 -2.25
CA THR A 21 7.07 -0.81 -3.50
C THR A 21 6.29 0.31 -4.20
N THR A 22 5.61 1.18 -3.47
CA THR A 22 4.90 2.33 -4.05
C THR A 22 5.88 3.29 -4.70
N ALA A 23 7.00 3.59 -4.05
CA ALA A 23 8.09 4.36 -4.65
C ALA A 23 8.67 3.65 -5.88
N GLY A 24 8.89 2.34 -5.79
CA GLY A 24 9.37 1.51 -6.90
C GLY A 24 8.44 1.53 -8.11
N LEU A 25 7.12 1.49 -7.90
CA LEU A 25 6.12 1.59 -8.97
C LEU A 25 6.15 2.97 -9.66
N ALA A 26 6.27 4.04 -8.88
CA ALA A 26 6.39 5.39 -9.45
C ALA A 26 7.62 5.50 -10.36
N LEU A 27 8.79 5.04 -9.88
CA LEU A 27 10.03 5.02 -10.66
C LEU A 27 9.93 4.09 -11.88
N ALA A 28 9.29 2.93 -11.74
CA ALA A 28 9.09 1.99 -12.84
C ALA A 28 8.19 2.59 -13.93
N ARG A 29 7.11 3.24 -13.55
CA ARG A 29 6.22 3.95 -14.47
C ARG A 29 6.99 5.03 -15.23
N ASP A 30 7.71 5.90 -14.53
CA ASP A 30 8.46 7.00 -15.15
C ASP A 30 9.54 6.45 -16.10
N HIS A 31 10.21 5.35 -15.73
CA HIS A 31 11.16 4.69 -16.61
C HIS A 31 10.51 4.15 -17.89
N VAL A 32 9.36 3.48 -17.78
CA VAL A 32 8.64 2.92 -18.93
C VAL A 32 8.05 4.02 -19.82
N LEU A 33 7.57 5.13 -19.24
CA LEU A 33 7.10 6.29 -20.00
C LEU A 33 8.21 6.91 -20.87
N LEU A 34 9.44 6.94 -20.35
CA LEU A 34 10.61 7.43 -21.10
C LEU A 34 11.20 6.37 -22.06
N ASN A 35 10.96 5.10 -21.80
CA ASN A 35 11.52 3.98 -22.56
C ASN A 35 10.42 2.92 -22.83
N PRO A 36 9.47 3.18 -23.74
CA PRO A 36 8.25 2.38 -23.88
C PRO A 36 8.46 0.92 -24.31
N ASP A 37 9.60 0.62 -24.92
CA ASP A 37 9.97 -0.75 -25.31
C ASP A 37 10.50 -1.58 -24.12
N THR A 38 10.70 -0.96 -22.96
CA THR A 38 11.20 -1.67 -21.77
C THR A 38 10.07 -2.22 -20.91
N LYS A 39 10.42 -3.20 -20.09
CA LYS A 39 9.55 -3.77 -19.06
C LYS A 39 10.27 -3.70 -17.73
N VAL A 40 9.55 -3.32 -16.68
CA VAL A 40 10.07 -3.28 -15.31
C VAL A 40 9.28 -4.24 -14.44
N LEU A 41 9.98 -5.19 -13.82
CA LEU A 41 9.40 -6.08 -12.82
C LEU A 41 9.62 -5.47 -11.44
N VAL A 42 8.55 -5.09 -10.77
CA VAL A 42 8.56 -4.62 -9.39
C VAL A 42 8.14 -5.76 -8.48
N ILE A 43 8.97 -6.10 -7.50
CA ILE A 43 8.73 -7.20 -6.56
C ILE A 43 8.66 -6.61 -5.16
N ALA A 44 7.50 -6.74 -4.52
CA ALA A 44 7.29 -6.49 -3.10
C ALA A 44 7.47 -7.81 -2.36
N SER A 45 8.49 -7.95 -1.52
CA SER A 45 8.72 -9.17 -0.76
C SER A 45 9.16 -8.82 0.66
N ASP A 46 8.40 -9.29 1.64
CA ASP A 46 8.69 -8.96 3.04
C ASP A 46 8.19 -10.02 4.02
N ILE A 47 8.74 -9.98 5.22
CA ILE A 47 8.37 -10.80 6.37
C ILE A 47 8.26 -9.90 7.59
N ALA A 48 7.04 -9.71 8.11
CA ALA A 48 6.83 -8.95 9.33
C ALA A 48 7.19 -9.77 10.57
N LYS A 49 8.06 -9.24 11.42
CA LYS A 49 8.49 -9.87 12.68
C LYS A 49 8.48 -8.87 13.82
N TYR A 50 7.67 -9.13 14.84
CA TYR A 50 7.51 -8.26 16.01
C TYR A 50 7.95 -8.88 17.33
N GLY A 51 8.41 -10.13 17.31
CA GLY A 51 8.76 -10.92 18.50
C GLY A 51 7.56 -11.67 19.09
N LEU A 52 7.88 -12.70 19.87
CA LEU A 52 6.88 -13.54 20.55
C LEU A 52 6.26 -12.79 21.73
N ASN A 53 4.98 -13.07 22.00
CA ASN A 53 4.21 -12.51 23.10
C ASN A 53 4.10 -10.97 23.08
N THR A 54 4.20 -10.36 21.89
CA THR A 54 3.96 -8.93 21.70
C THR A 54 2.58 -8.66 21.13
N GLY A 55 2.06 -7.45 21.31
CA GLY A 55 0.77 -7.04 20.69
C GLY A 55 0.78 -7.07 19.18
N GLY A 56 1.94 -7.04 18.54
CA GLY A 56 2.11 -7.12 17.09
C GLY A 56 2.13 -8.56 16.55
N GLU A 57 2.41 -9.56 17.38
CA GLU A 57 2.57 -10.95 16.93
C GLU A 57 1.40 -11.48 16.09
N PRO A 58 0.13 -11.25 16.45
CA PRO A 58 -1.01 -11.74 15.66
C PRO A 58 -1.15 -11.07 14.28
N THR A 59 -0.46 -9.98 14.05
CA THR A 59 -0.52 -9.22 12.77
C THR A 59 0.61 -9.57 11.82
N GLN A 60 1.56 -10.42 12.24
CA GLN A 60 2.68 -10.84 11.41
C GLN A 60 2.20 -11.57 10.15
N GLY A 61 2.90 -11.33 9.06
CA GLY A 61 2.67 -12.00 7.80
C GLY A 61 3.94 -12.10 6.98
N ALA A 62 3.90 -12.89 5.92
CA ALA A 62 5.00 -13.04 4.97
C ALA A 62 4.43 -13.32 3.59
N GLY A 63 5.07 -12.75 2.57
CA GLY A 63 4.68 -12.99 1.20
C GLY A 63 5.39 -12.11 0.20
N SER A 64 5.04 -12.31 -1.05
CA SER A 64 5.58 -11.54 -2.16
C SER A 64 4.50 -11.26 -3.19
N VAL A 65 4.52 -10.03 -3.74
CA VAL A 65 3.69 -9.60 -4.87
C VAL A 65 4.62 -9.14 -5.98
N ALA A 66 4.41 -9.63 -7.18
CA ALA A 66 5.18 -9.24 -8.37
C ALA A 66 4.27 -8.53 -9.38
N MET A 67 4.72 -7.39 -9.90
CA MET A 67 3.99 -6.55 -10.83
C MET A 67 4.86 -6.21 -12.02
N LEU A 68 4.37 -6.52 -13.22
CA LEU A 68 5.05 -6.18 -14.48
C LEU A 68 4.52 -4.85 -15.01
N ILE A 69 5.39 -3.86 -15.10
CA ILE A 69 5.07 -2.51 -15.59
C ILE A 69 5.52 -2.41 -17.05
N THR A 70 4.58 -2.00 -17.91
CA THR A 70 4.78 -1.88 -19.36
C THR A 70 4.04 -0.66 -19.91
N ALA A 71 4.41 -0.20 -21.10
CA ALA A 71 3.70 0.88 -21.79
C ALA A 71 2.30 0.50 -22.25
N ASP A 72 2.03 -0.82 -22.43
CA ASP A 72 0.72 -1.38 -22.80
C ASP A 72 0.20 -2.24 -21.63
N PRO A 73 -0.43 -1.63 -20.60
CA PRO A 73 -0.92 -2.34 -19.43
C PRO A 73 -2.12 -3.22 -19.77
N LYS A 74 -2.22 -4.41 -19.12
CA LYS A 74 -3.32 -5.38 -19.37
C LYS A 74 -4.35 -5.44 -18.23
N ILE A 75 -3.98 -5.02 -17.04
CA ILE A 75 -4.84 -5.13 -15.85
C ILE A 75 -5.26 -3.75 -15.37
N LEU A 76 -4.29 -2.87 -15.10
CA LEU A 76 -4.49 -1.53 -14.54
C LEU A 76 -3.54 -0.53 -15.19
N SER A 77 -3.97 0.71 -15.32
CA SER A 77 -3.11 1.85 -15.66
C SER A 77 -2.69 2.60 -14.41
N LEU A 78 -1.42 3.03 -14.36
CA LEU A 78 -0.90 3.88 -13.29
C LEU A 78 -0.94 5.35 -13.73
N ASN A 79 -1.82 6.13 -13.12
CA ASN A 79 -1.90 7.56 -13.35
C ASN A 79 -0.71 8.32 -12.74
N ASN A 80 -0.57 9.59 -13.11
CA ASN A 80 0.48 10.48 -12.61
C ASN A 80 0.00 11.40 -11.47
N ASP A 81 -1.25 11.32 -11.10
CA ASP A 81 -1.87 12.08 -10.03
C ASP A 81 -1.59 11.42 -8.68
N ASN A 82 -0.51 11.80 -8.05
CA ASN A 82 -0.14 11.27 -6.74
C ASN A 82 0.16 12.40 -5.74
N VAL A 83 0.02 12.06 -4.46
CA VAL A 83 0.41 12.92 -3.34
C VAL A 83 1.27 12.11 -2.39
N ALA A 84 2.39 12.68 -2.01
CA ALA A 84 3.26 12.15 -0.96
C ALA A 84 3.27 13.10 0.24
N LEU A 85 3.27 12.54 1.44
CA LEU A 85 3.41 13.25 2.70
C LEU A 85 4.62 12.66 3.43
N THR A 86 5.61 13.51 3.70
CA THR A 86 6.78 13.14 4.51
C THR A 86 6.74 13.95 5.81
N GLN A 87 6.83 13.25 6.92
CA GLN A 87 6.84 13.84 8.26
C GLN A 87 7.88 13.14 9.13
N ASP A 88 8.44 13.88 10.07
CA ASP A 88 9.40 13.36 11.04
C ASP A 88 8.64 12.76 12.24
N ILE A 89 8.23 11.48 12.09
CA ILE A 89 7.36 10.77 13.04
C ILE A 89 7.99 9.43 13.39
N TYR A 90 8.10 9.14 14.69
CA TYR A 90 8.71 7.93 15.25
C TYR A 90 7.67 7.08 15.98
N ASP A 91 6.58 6.76 15.30
CA ASP A 91 5.48 5.93 15.84
C ASP A 91 5.79 4.43 15.77
N PHE A 92 6.57 4.03 14.76
CA PHE A 92 6.98 2.65 14.50
C PHE A 92 8.37 2.65 13.88
N TRP A 93 9.36 2.13 14.61
CA TRP A 93 10.75 2.08 14.11
C TRP A 93 11.52 0.95 14.79
N ARG A 94 12.62 0.53 14.19
CA ARG A 94 13.55 -0.40 14.81
C ARG A 94 14.77 0.33 15.34
N PRO A 95 14.94 0.46 16.67
CA PRO A 95 16.13 1.05 17.26
C PRO A 95 17.40 0.30 16.84
N PHE A 96 18.51 1.02 16.76
CA PHE A 96 19.81 0.41 16.43
C PHE A 96 20.14 -0.69 17.44
N GLY A 97 20.60 -1.85 16.97
CA GLY A 97 20.95 -3.00 17.81
C GLY A 97 19.78 -3.83 18.32
N GLN A 98 18.54 -3.45 18.05
CA GLN A 98 17.36 -4.25 18.38
C GLN A 98 17.03 -5.24 17.26
N ALA A 99 16.60 -6.46 17.67
CA ALA A 99 16.16 -7.50 16.72
C ALA A 99 14.77 -7.19 16.13
N TYR A 100 13.92 -6.51 16.88
CA TYR A 100 12.53 -6.21 16.52
C TYR A 100 12.24 -4.71 16.58
N PRO A 101 11.26 -4.23 15.78
CA PRO A 101 10.81 -2.86 15.87
C PRO A 101 10.04 -2.59 17.16
N SER A 102 10.05 -1.33 17.58
CA SER A 102 9.22 -0.78 18.64
C SER A 102 8.05 -0.02 18.03
N VAL A 103 6.90 -0.03 18.71
CA VAL A 103 5.70 0.67 18.28
C VAL A 103 5.01 1.32 19.48
N ASP A 104 4.58 2.58 19.31
CA ASP A 104 3.51 3.17 20.10
C ASP A 104 2.20 2.95 19.35
N GLY A 105 1.45 1.91 19.71
CA GLY A 105 0.29 1.47 18.96
C GLY A 105 -0.85 2.47 18.89
N LYS A 106 -1.04 3.29 19.95
CA LYS A 106 -2.05 4.34 19.94
C LYS A 106 -1.63 5.49 19.03
N PHE A 107 -0.45 5.99 19.23
CA PHE A 107 0.13 7.07 18.42
C PHE A 107 0.24 6.67 16.94
N SER A 108 0.66 5.44 16.65
CA SER A 108 0.74 4.93 15.28
C SER A 108 -0.63 4.88 14.59
N ASN A 109 -1.69 4.45 15.30
CA ASN A 109 -3.05 4.49 14.76
C ASN A 109 -3.52 5.93 14.45
N GLU A 110 -3.30 6.86 15.38
CA GLU A 110 -3.67 8.26 15.22
C GLU A 110 -2.90 8.89 14.04
N THR A 111 -1.61 8.61 13.94
CA THR A 111 -0.74 9.06 12.82
C THR A 111 -1.24 8.56 11.47
N TYR A 112 -1.62 7.30 11.38
CA TYR A 112 -2.14 6.72 10.13
C TYR A 112 -3.44 7.41 9.69
N ILE A 113 -4.38 7.61 10.62
CA ILE A 113 -5.68 8.25 10.36
C ILE A 113 -5.47 9.70 9.92
N ASP A 114 -4.64 10.45 10.63
CA ASP A 114 -4.30 11.85 10.32
C ASP A 114 -3.58 11.98 8.97
N ALA A 115 -2.64 11.08 8.68
CA ALA A 115 -1.93 11.06 7.40
C ALA A 115 -2.89 10.83 6.23
N PHE A 116 -3.84 9.88 6.35
CA PHE A 116 -4.84 9.66 5.31
C PHE A 116 -5.70 10.90 5.08
N ALA A 117 -6.20 11.53 6.14
CA ALA A 117 -7.02 12.74 6.02
C ALA A 117 -6.25 13.90 5.35
N LYS A 118 -4.97 14.10 5.71
CA LYS A 118 -4.11 15.11 5.09
C LYS A 118 -3.85 14.83 3.61
N ILE A 119 -3.53 13.58 3.28
CA ILE A 119 -3.27 13.16 1.88
C ILE A 119 -4.53 13.30 1.06
N TRP A 120 -5.68 12.85 1.56
CA TRP A 120 -6.96 12.97 0.87
C TRP A 120 -7.31 14.42 0.57
N LYS A 121 -7.20 15.29 1.56
CA LYS A 121 -7.46 16.73 1.40
C LYS A 121 -6.56 17.35 0.31
N GLU A 122 -5.27 17.03 0.31
CA GLU A 122 -4.34 17.57 -0.69
C GLU A 122 -4.56 16.95 -2.07
N TYR A 123 -4.87 15.65 -2.14
CA TYR A 123 -5.19 14.96 -3.39
C TYR A 123 -6.45 15.55 -4.04
N SER A 124 -7.53 15.67 -3.27
CA SER A 124 -8.78 16.28 -3.73
C SER A 124 -8.59 17.73 -4.19
N ARG A 125 -7.77 18.51 -3.47
CA ARG A 125 -7.41 19.88 -3.88
C ARG A 125 -6.66 19.95 -5.20
N ARG A 126 -5.75 19.01 -5.49
CA ARG A 126 -4.95 18.97 -6.72
C ARG A 126 -5.73 18.47 -7.92
N THR A 127 -6.57 17.47 -7.72
CA THR A 127 -7.25 16.76 -8.80
C THR A 127 -8.69 17.22 -9.01
N ASN A 128 -9.28 17.88 -8.01
CA ASN A 128 -10.70 18.20 -7.92
C ASN A 128 -11.61 16.96 -7.88
N LEU A 129 -11.04 15.77 -7.57
CA LEU A 129 -11.79 14.52 -7.40
C LEU A 129 -12.36 14.42 -5.99
N LYS A 130 -13.48 13.73 -5.86
CA LYS A 130 -14.21 13.44 -4.63
C LYS A 130 -14.33 11.93 -4.43
N PHE A 131 -14.85 11.49 -3.28
CA PHE A 131 -15.06 10.06 -3.02
C PHE A 131 -15.99 9.41 -4.05
N GLU A 132 -16.97 10.13 -4.57
CA GLU A 132 -17.90 9.63 -5.59
C GLU A 132 -17.24 9.27 -6.92
N ASP A 133 -16.04 9.81 -7.18
CA ASP A 133 -15.29 9.53 -8.41
C ASP A 133 -14.50 8.21 -8.34
N PHE A 134 -14.53 7.52 -7.20
CA PHE A 134 -13.78 6.28 -6.98
C PHE A 134 -14.72 5.08 -6.84
N ALA A 135 -14.43 4.02 -7.56
CA ALA A 135 -15.10 2.73 -7.39
C ALA A 135 -14.63 2.00 -6.12
N ALA A 136 -13.38 2.18 -5.71
CA ALA A 136 -12.80 1.54 -4.54
C ALA A 136 -11.57 2.30 -4.02
N ILE A 137 -11.22 2.06 -2.75
CA ILE A 137 -10.00 2.58 -2.13
C ILE A 137 -9.28 1.43 -1.43
N ALA A 138 -8.11 1.08 -1.93
CA ALA A 138 -7.24 0.08 -1.31
C ALA A 138 -6.28 0.75 -0.31
N PHE A 139 -6.04 0.08 0.81
CA PHE A 139 -5.20 0.57 1.89
C PHE A 139 -4.00 -0.34 2.13
N HIS A 140 -2.88 0.25 2.54
CA HIS A 140 -1.88 -0.50 3.28
C HIS A 140 -2.49 -1.00 4.60
N THR A 141 -2.34 -2.29 4.90
CA THR A 141 -2.95 -2.93 6.06
C THR A 141 -1.90 -3.46 7.04
N PRO A 142 -1.41 -2.62 7.97
CA PRO A 142 -0.57 -3.11 9.09
C PRO A 142 -1.32 -4.17 9.91
N TYR A 143 -2.62 -4.02 10.00
CA TYR A 143 -3.62 -5.00 10.41
C TYR A 143 -4.96 -4.67 9.74
N THR A 144 -5.83 -5.66 9.62
CA THR A 144 -7.02 -5.59 8.74
C THR A 144 -8.02 -4.47 9.04
N LYS A 145 -8.11 -4.01 10.29
CA LYS A 145 -9.05 -2.95 10.69
C LYS A 145 -8.52 -1.52 10.44
N MET A 146 -7.25 -1.36 10.06
CA MET A 146 -6.61 -0.04 10.03
C MET A 146 -7.19 0.85 8.94
N GLY A 147 -7.34 0.33 7.72
CA GLY A 147 -7.93 1.09 6.61
C GLY A 147 -9.36 1.55 6.92
N LYS A 148 -10.17 0.69 7.54
CA LYS A 148 -11.53 1.05 7.97
C LYS A 148 -11.53 2.20 8.97
N LYS A 149 -10.61 2.20 9.94
CA LYS A 149 -10.47 3.29 10.93
C LYS A 149 -10.11 4.64 10.29
N ALA A 150 -9.42 4.63 9.16
CA ALA A 150 -9.09 5.84 8.43
C ALA A 150 -10.22 6.26 7.47
N LEU A 151 -10.82 5.32 6.77
CA LEU A 151 -11.84 5.59 5.75
C LEU A 151 -13.18 6.04 6.36
N LEU A 152 -13.69 5.30 7.34
CA LEU A 152 -15.04 5.51 7.89
C LEU A 152 -15.27 6.95 8.41
N PRO A 153 -14.39 7.57 9.21
CA PRO A 153 -14.59 8.95 9.65
C PRO A 153 -14.63 9.97 8.51
N MET A 154 -13.90 9.71 7.42
CA MET A 154 -13.90 10.58 6.25
C MET A 154 -15.22 10.46 5.48
N LEU A 155 -15.73 9.24 5.30
CA LEU A 155 -17.04 9.02 4.67
C LEU A 155 -18.18 9.61 5.50
N GLU A 156 -18.13 9.50 6.83
CA GLU A 156 -19.11 10.11 7.74
C GLU A 156 -19.10 11.65 7.68
N SER A 157 -17.90 12.24 7.48
CA SER A 157 -17.72 13.68 7.38
C SER A 157 -18.17 14.23 6.02
N GLU A 158 -17.75 13.62 4.93
CA GLU A 158 -18.00 14.11 3.56
C GLU A 158 -19.34 13.61 2.98
N LYS A 159 -19.86 12.50 3.52
CA LYS A 159 -21.15 11.89 3.14
C LYS A 159 -21.33 11.69 1.64
N PRO A 160 -20.37 11.04 0.96
CA PRO A 160 -20.50 10.77 -0.46
C PRO A 160 -21.66 9.80 -0.73
N ALA A 161 -22.30 9.92 -1.90
CA ALA A 161 -23.43 9.09 -2.27
C ALA A 161 -23.12 7.59 -2.34
N ASN A 162 -21.86 7.24 -2.63
CA ASN A 162 -21.35 5.87 -2.74
C ASN A 162 -20.64 5.36 -1.48
N ALA A 163 -20.88 5.95 -0.29
CA ALA A 163 -20.19 5.59 0.95
C ALA A 163 -20.32 4.10 1.31
N GLU A 164 -21.51 3.53 1.15
CA GLU A 164 -21.76 2.10 1.44
C GLU A 164 -20.98 1.21 0.46
N GLU A 165 -20.98 1.55 -0.82
CA GLU A 165 -20.24 0.82 -1.85
C GLU A 165 -18.72 0.86 -1.59
N LEU A 166 -18.17 2.03 -1.27
CA LEU A 166 -16.75 2.15 -0.92
C LEU A 166 -16.36 1.30 0.29
N MET A 167 -17.25 1.19 1.28
CA MET A 167 -17.01 0.32 2.44
C MET A 167 -17.12 -1.16 2.07
N GLU A 168 -18.03 -1.54 1.20
CA GLU A 168 -18.14 -2.91 0.70
C GLU A 168 -16.89 -3.31 -0.10
N GLN A 169 -16.43 -2.45 -1.01
CA GLN A 169 -15.21 -2.67 -1.79
C GLN A 169 -13.96 -2.73 -0.88
N PHE A 170 -13.91 -1.92 0.18
CA PHE A 170 -12.86 -2.04 1.19
C PHE A 170 -12.85 -3.44 1.84
N GLU A 171 -14.01 -3.97 2.24
CA GLU A 171 -14.10 -5.30 2.86
C GLU A 171 -13.66 -6.41 1.88
N ARG A 172 -13.98 -6.30 0.58
CA ARG A 172 -13.52 -7.19 -0.49
C ARG A 172 -11.99 -7.10 -0.69
N GLY A 173 -11.44 -5.90 -0.57
CA GLY A 173 -10.01 -5.65 -0.69
C GLY A 173 -9.16 -6.27 0.43
N ILE A 174 -9.72 -6.55 1.61
CA ILE A 174 -8.94 -7.09 2.74
C ILE A 174 -9.13 -8.60 2.98
N VAL A 175 -9.81 -9.32 2.10
CA VAL A 175 -10.09 -10.76 2.26
C VAL A 175 -8.78 -11.56 2.39
N TYR A 176 -7.81 -11.29 1.53
CA TYR A 176 -6.51 -11.97 1.58
C TYR A 176 -5.64 -11.51 2.74
N ASN A 177 -5.64 -10.21 3.04
CA ASN A 177 -4.89 -9.65 4.16
C ASN A 177 -5.31 -10.24 5.52
N ARG A 178 -6.59 -10.62 5.68
CA ARG A 178 -7.09 -11.31 6.88
C ARG A 178 -6.47 -12.70 7.09
N ARG A 179 -6.02 -13.34 6.02
CA ARG A 179 -5.45 -14.71 6.06
C ARG A 179 -3.93 -14.70 6.10
N VAL A 180 -3.32 -13.67 5.52
CA VAL A 180 -1.86 -13.60 5.36
C VAL A 180 -1.21 -12.73 6.45
N GLY A 181 -1.87 -11.66 6.90
CA GLY A 181 -1.30 -10.69 7.83
C GLY A 181 -0.53 -9.57 7.12
N ASN A 182 0.29 -8.85 7.88
CA ASN A 182 1.08 -7.72 7.37
C ASN A 182 2.27 -8.19 6.53
N LEU A 183 2.37 -7.75 5.30
CA LEU A 183 3.49 -7.96 4.39
C LEU A 183 4.35 -6.69 4.22
N TYR A 184 4.26 -5.70 5.14
CA TYR A 184 4.87 -4.39 4.96
C TYR A 184 4.59 -3.83 3.55
N THR A 185 5.63 -3.72 2.73
CA THR A 185 5.54 -3.11 1.40
C THR A 185 4.60 -3.85 0.42
N GLY A 186 4.31 -5.13 0.65
CA GLY A 186 3.37 -5.93 -0.16
C GLY A 186 1.90 -5.81 0.25
N SER A 187 1.59 -5.33 1.45
CA SER A 187 0.24 -5.36 2.01
C SER A 187 -0.80 -4.60 1.19
N LEU A 188 -0.45 -3.42 0.67
CA LEU A 188 -1.33 -2.63 -0.20
C LEU A 188 -1.66 -3.38 -1.49
N TYR A 189 -0.65 -4.01 -2.09
CA TYR A 189 -0.82 -4.72 -3.37
C TYR A 189 -1.52 -6.06 -3.22
N LEU A 190 -1.38 -6.72 -2.07
CA LEU A 190 -2.24 -7.84 -1.71
C LEU A 190 -3.70 -7.42 -1.56
N SER A 191 -3.94 -6.24 -0.97
CA SER A 191 -5.28 -5.65 -0.90
C SER A 191 -5.84 -5.34 -2.29
N LEU A 192 -5.03 -4.81 -3.20
CA LEU A 192 -5.43 -4.56 -4.58
C LEU A 192 -5.77 -5.86 -5.33
N ILE A 193 -4.95 -6.91 -5.19
CA ILE A 193 -5.24 -8.22 -5.79
C ILE A 193 -6.53 -8.80 -5.22
N SER A 194 -6.70 -8.74 -3.89
CA SER A 194 -7.92 -9.18 -3.23
C SER A 194 -9.16 -8.47 -3.77
N LEU A 195 -9.07 -7.15 -3.96
CA LEU A 195 -10.14 -6.35 -4.53
C LEU A 195 -10.48 -6.80 -5.96
N LEU A 196 -9.48 -6.93 -6.84
CA LEU A 196 -9.66 -7.33 -8.23
C LEU A 196 -10.27 -8.74 -8.39
N GLU A 197 -9.97 -9.66 -7.47
CA GLU A 197 -10.47 -11.04 -7.54
C GLU A 197 -11.81 -11.25 -6.80
N ASN A 198 -12.20 -10.35 -5.88
CA ASN A 198 -13.43 -10.47 -5.11
C ASN A 198 -14.46 -9.38 -5.43
N SER A 199 -14.20 -8.49 -6.37
CA SER A 199 -15.19 -7.57 -6.92
C SER A 199 -15.91 -8.19 -8.10
N ASP A 200 -17.21 -7.92 -8.22
CA ASP A 200 -18.07 -8.37 -9.33
C ASP A 200 -17.82 -7.54 -10.58
#